data_a3735dae1cfad4214206b560ec13d17e
#
_entry.id   a3735dae1cfad4214206b560ec13d17e
#
_cell.length_a   1.000
_cell.length_b   1.000
_cell.length_c   1.000
_cell.angle_alpha   90.00
_cell.angle_beta   90.00
_cell.angle_gamma   90.00
#
_symmetry.space_group_name_H-M   'P 1'
#
loop_
_entity.id
_entity.type
_entity.pdbx_description
1 polymer ?
#
loop_
_entity_poly.entity_id
_entity_poly.type
_entity_poly.pdbx_seq_one_letter_code
_entity_poly.pdbx_strand_id
1 'polypeptide(L)'
;MKTTLSLLAAFVLAAAGAGAKAAGNAETVLFAGKPAPLLSTTIGAFEAPPSGAVGIQIGKVAGKQAALTMQWKDSWFTSLRFEGRAPLDLRPYVAGGTLEFDINVLGLDKGGIYFTMRCGAECYRKVPYVMPGKALQGKGWRHLSFAMSCFARAGDDFGKVTVPFSLEAYGSGQVALADIKFVKGGTPNSDCPDYRTEPVAPDTLNHSSALAWWLPRHEKKLEENLKLRASGKNPQLVFIGDSITEGWESSGKPVWQRYYAKYDAVDLGFAGDRTENVLWRIRHGEVDGLAPKVAVLMIGTNNAGGRNDDSKATAAGIKAIIEELRSRMPKTKVLLLAIFPRDEQPTSLLRSANERVNAIISGYADGRHVFFANINASLLNADGTLSREIMPDLLHPQEKGYEIWARSMEPILKKLLLE
;
A
#
# COMPACT_ATOMS: atom_id res chain seq x y z
N MET A 1 62.71 -47.00 54.28
CA MET A 1 61.42 -46.96 54.97
C MET A 1 60.34 -46.81 53.93
N LYS A 2 59.39 -47.65 53.89
CA LYS A 2 58.40 -48.14 53.01
C LYS A 2 57.86 -47.10 51.95
N THR A 3 58.09 -47.41 50.71
CA THR A 3 57.51 -46.85 49.48
C THR A 3 56.28 -47.68 49.14
N THR A 4 55.12 -47.02 48.97
CA THR A 4 53.92 -47.63 48.38
C THR A 4 53.67 -47.09 46.99
N LEU A 5 53.74 -47.96 45.99
CA LEU A 5 53.33 -47.75 44.60
C LEU A 5 51.81 -47.80 44.52
N SER A 6 51.21 -46.80 43.94
CA SER A 6 49.79 -46.84 43.53
C SER A 6 49.69 -46.89 42.01
N LEU A 7 49.11 -47.95 41.48
CA LEU A 7 48.75 -48.12 40.04
C LEU A 7 47.58 -47.17 39.72
N LEU A 8 47.76 -46.33 38.69
CA LEU A 8 46.67 -45.64 38.04
C LEU A 8 46.19 -46.48 36.85
N ALA A 9 44.96 -46.93 36.93
CA ALA A 9 44.25 -47.55 35.81
C ALA A 9 43.64 -46.42 34.92
N ALA A 10 44.05 -46.37 33.66
CA ALA A 10 43.51 -45.46 32.68
C ALA A 10 42.21 -46.09 32.07
N PHE A 11 41.09 -45.46 32.37
CA PHE A 11 39.84 -45.72 31.65
C PHE A 11 39.80 -44.91 30.36
N VAL A 12 39.81 -45.64 29.22
CA VAL A 12 39.54 -45.03 27.91
C VAL A 12 38.05 -44.99 27.73
N LEU A 13 37.44 -43.77 27.85
CA LEU A 13 36.07 -43.53 27.43
C LEU A 13 36.01 -43.40 25.92
N ALA A 14 35.45 -44.37 25.25
CA ALA A 14 35.05 -44.26 23.85
C ALA A 14 33.81 -43.34 23.75
N ALA A 15 34.03 -42.09 23.34
CA ALA A 15 32.94 -41.19 23.01
C ALA A 15 32.29 -41.67 21.68
N ALA A 16 31.14 -42.32 21.78
CA ALA A 16 30.27 -42.56 20.64
C ALA A 16 29.70 -41.19 20.20
N GLY A 17 30.26 -40.64 19.12
CA GLY A 17 29.72 -39.45 18.47
C GLY A 17 28.34 -39.81 17.86
N ALA A 18 27.27 -39.52 18.60
CA ALA A 18 25.94 -39.40 18.00
C ALA A 18 25.91 -38.16 17.16
N GLY A 19 26.07 -38.31 15.87
CA GLY A 19 25.82 -37.22 14.91
C GLY A 19 24.40 -36.71 15.07
N ALA A 20 24.23 -35.55 15.66
CA ALA A 20 22.95 -34.86 15.64
C ALA A 20 22.59 -34.60 14.16
N LYS A 21 21.70 -35.38 13.62
CA LYS A 21 20.99 -35.00 12.38
C LYS A 21 20.37 -33.67 12.67
N ALA A 22 20.78 -32.63 11.95
CA ALA A 22 20.10 -31.36 11.95
C ALA A 22 18.61 -31.65 11.67
N ALA A 23 17.76 -31.35 12.65
CA ALA A 23 16.31 -31.46 12.46
C ALA A 23 15.98 -30.52 11.30
N GLY A 24 15.59 -31.09 10.16
CA GLY A 24 15.16 -30.30 9.01
C GLY A 24 14.05 -29.37 9.47
N ASN A 25 14.16 -28.09 9.12
CA ASN A 25 13.13 -27.12 9.44
C ASN A 25 11.78 -27.62 8.92
N ALA A 26 10.73 -27.58 9.76
CA ALA A 26 9.40 -27.97 9.33
C ALA A 26 8.92 -27.05 8.22
N GLU A 27 8.44 -27.61 7.12
CA GLU A 27 7.98 -26.88 5.93
C GLU A 27 6.50 -27.14 5.67
N THR A 28 5.81 -26.14 5.14
CA THR A 28 4.48 -26.28 4.52
C THR A 28 4.59 -25.89 3.05
N VAL A 29 4.56 -26.88 2.16
CA VAL A 29 4.67 -26.68 0.72
C VAL A 29 3.33 -26.20 0.16
N LEU A 30 3.33 -25.11 -0.59
CA LEU A 30 2.18 -24.61 -1.35
C LEU A 30 2.23 -25.06 -2.81
N PHE A 31 3.43 -25.03 -3.42
CA PHE A 31 3.64 -25.41 -4.81
C PHE A 31 5.03 -26.05 -5.00
N ALA A 32 5.02 -27.26 -5.56
CA ALA A 32 6.24 -27.97 -6.01
C ALA A 32 5.92 -28.65 -7.34
N GLY A 33 5.85 -27.83 -8.41
CA GLY A 33 5.44 -28.27 -9.75
C GLY A 33 3.93 -28.50 -9.93
N LYS A 34 3.18 -28.61 -8.84
CA LYS A 34 1.71 -28.62 -8.76
C LYS A 34 1.29 -28.00 -7.43
N PRO A 35 0.09 -27.42 -7.33
CA PRO A 35 -0.46 -26.96 -6.06
C PRO A 35 -0.57 -28.12 -5.05
N ALA A 36 -0.36 -27.82 -3.77
CA ALA A 36 -0.63 -28.79 -2.71
C ALA A 36 -2.10 -29.23 -2.73
N PRO A 37 -2.44 -30.48 -2.30
CA PRO A 37 -3.79 -31.07 -2.48
C PRO A 37 -4.94 -30.25 -1.89
N LEU A 38 -4.69 -29.47 -0.84
CA LEU A 38 -5.68 -28.62 -0.17
C LEU A 38 -5.78 -27.21 -0.79
N LEU A 39 -5.01 -26.92 -1.84
CA LEU A 39 -4.98 -25.61 -2.49
C LEU A 39 -5.51 -25.71 -3.92
N SER A 40 -6.16 -24.63 -4.35
CA SER A 40 -6.49 -24.35 -5.74
C SER A 40 -5.74 -23.09 -6.20
N THR A 41 -5.38 -23.05 -7.48
CA THR A 41 -4.90 -21.82 -8.10
C THR A 41 -6.06 -21.13 -8.80
N THR A 42 -6.28 -19.87 -8.49
CA THR A 42 -7.32 -19.05 -9.11
C THR A 42 -6.73 -17.80 -9.70
N ILE A 43 -7.28 -17.36 -10.85
CA ILE A 43 -7.07 -16.03 -11.36
C ILE A 43 -8.14 -15.16 -10.73
N GLY A 44 -7.75 -14.14 -9.98
CA GLY A 44 -8.66 -13.18 -9.42
C GLY A 44 -8.50 -11.83 -10.09
N ALA A 45 -9.62 -11.23 -10.48
CA ALA A 45 -9.72 -9.80 -10.59
C ALA A 45 -10.34 -9.31 -9.29
N PHE A 46 -9.79 -8.26 -8.69
CA PHE A 46 -10.47 -7.56 -7.63
C PHE A 46 -11.60 -6.74 -8.27
N GLU A 47 -12.85 -7.12 -8.00
CA GLU A 47 -14.08 -6.36 -8.25
C GLU A 47 -14.37 -5.88 -9.70
N ALA A 48 -13.45 -6.05 -10.64
CA ALA A 48 -13.69 -5.85 -12.07
C ALA A 48 -13.05 -6.97 -12.87
N PRO A 49 -13.63 -7.40 -13.99
CA PRO A 49 -12.97 -8.34 -14.88
C PRO A 49 -11.59 -7.78 -15.25
N PRO A 50 -10.54 -8.62 -15.39
CA PRO A 50 -9.23 -8.14 -15.76
C PRO A 50 -9.34 -7.38 -17.09
N SER A 51 -8.96 -6.10 -17.06
CA SER A 51 -8.81 -5.32 -18.28
C SER A 51 -7.55 -5.83 -18.97
N GLY A 52 -7.66 -6.77 -19.88
CA GLY A 52 -6.53 -7.34 -20.58
C GLY A 52 -6.42 -8.85 -20.44
N ALA A 53 -5.61 -9.46 -21.29
CA ALA A 53 -5.42 -10.91 -21.32
C ALA A 53 -4.55 -11.35 -20.14
N VAL A 54 -5.03 -12.32 -19.38
CA VAL A 54 -4.27 -12.99 -18.31
C VAL A 54 -4.18 -14.48 -18.62
N GLY A 55 -2.97 -14.99 -18.63
CA GLY A 55 -2.70 -16.43 -18.84
C GLY A 55 -1.92 -17.02 -17.67
N ILE A 56 -2.33 -18.20 -17.21
CA ILE A 56 -1.57 -18.99 -16.26
C ILE A 56 -1.30 -20.36 -16.88
N GLN A 57 -0.06 -20.81 -16.79
CA GLN A 57 0.33 -22.14 -17.24
C GLN A 57 1.42 -22.72 -16.35
N ILE A 58 1.41 -24.04 -16.23
CA ILE A 58 2.49 -24.79 -15.59
C ILE A 58 3.31 -25.48 -16.68
N GLY A 59 4.62 -25.26 -16.66
CA GLY A 59 5.49 -25.80 -17.70
C GLY A 59 6.96 -25.58 -17.40
N LYS A 60 7.81 -25.98 -18.36
CA LYS A 60 9.26 -25.81 -18.27
C LYS A 60 9.66 -24.34 -18.48
N VAL A 61 10.39 -23.78 -17.55
CA VAL A 61 10.95 -22.42 -17.64
C VAL A 61 12.39 -22.42 -17.17
N ALA A 62 13.32 -22.06 -18.05
CA ALA A 62 14.74 -21.82 -17.71
C ALA A 62 15.35 -22.86 -16.77
N GLY A 63 15.22 -24.16 -17.10
CA GLY A 63 15.80 -25.27 -16.35
C GLY A 63 14.89 -25.92 -15.29
N LYS A 64 13.89 -25.22 -14.76
CA LYS A 64 12.87 -25.83 -13.90
C LYS A 64 11.77 -26.51 -14.72
N GLN A 65 11.49 -27.80 -14.41
CA GLN A 65 10.58 -28.64 -15.22
C GLN A 65 9.11 -28.25 -15.07
N ALA A 66 8.72 -27.73 -13.92
CA ALA A 66 7.33 -27.39 -13.63
C ALA A 66 7.26 -26.07 -12.84
N ALA A 67 7.38 -24.97 -13.56
CA ALA A 67 7.19 -23.62 -13.04
C ALA A 67 5.79 -23.11 -13.36
N LEU A 68 5.20 -22.35 -12.46
CA LEU A 68 3.93 -21.67 -12.63
C LEU A 68 4.20 -20.29 -13.25
N THR A 69 3.78 -20.08 -14.49
CA THR A 69 3.97 -18.82 -15.21
C THR A 69 2.65 -18.06 -15.24
N MET A 70 2.70 -16.79 -14.85
CA MET A 70 1.64 -15.81 -15.03
C MET A 70 2.07 -14.77 -16.05
N GLN A 71 1.24 -14.54 -17.06
CA GLN A 71 1.42 -13.48 -18.05
C GLN A 71 0.18 -12.59 -18.08
N TRP A 72 0.36 -11.27 -18.13
CA TRP A 72 -0.73 -10.29 -18.20
C TRP A 72 -0.34 -9.14 -19.11
N LYS A 73 -1.35 -8.49 -19.69
CA LYS A 73 -1.18 -7.36 -20.59
C LYS A 73 -2.24 -6.30 -20.33
N ASP A 74 -1.80 -5.04 -20.23
CA ASP A 74 -2.64 -3.86 -20.06
C ASP A 74 -3.70 -4.01 -18.94
N SER A 75 -3.32 -4.66 -17.86
CA SER A 75 -4.19 -4.93 -16.73
C SER A 75 -4.12 -3.80 -15.69
N TRP A 76 -5.26 -3.27 -15.31
CA TRP A 76 -5.37 -2.40 -14.14
C TRP A 76 -4.99 -3.12 -12.86
N PHE A 77 -5.49 -4.34 -12.70
CA PHE A 77 -5.19 -5.22 -11.60
C PHE A 77 -5.51 -6.67 -11.95
N THR A 78 -4.59 -7.55 -11.65
CA THR A 78 -4.78 -9.00 -11.75
C THR A 78 -4.05 -9.72 -10.64
N SER A 79 -4.45 -10.94 -10.34
CA SER A 79 -3.78 -11.77 -9.35
C SER A 79 -3.79 -13.25 -9.69
N LEU A 80 -2.70 -13.93 -9.35
CA LEU A 80 -2.63 -15.37 -9.21
C LEU A 80 -2.68 -15.69 -7.72
N ARG A 81 -3.68 -16.44 -7.28
CA ARG A 81 -3.89 -16.76 -5.87
C ARG A 81 -3.84 -18.27 -5.64
N PHE A 82 -3.22 -18.64 -4.54
CA PHE A 82 -3.39 -19.97 -3.94
C PHE A 82 -4.46 -19.85 -2.87
N GLU A 83 -5.59 -20.48 -3.10
CA GLU A 83 -6.73 -20.44 -2.18
C GLU A 83 -6.88 -21.79 -1.49
N GLY A 84 -6.94 -21.77 -0.17
CA GLY A 84 -7.20 -22.97 0.63
C GLY A 84 -8.67 -23.40 0.52
N ARG A 85 -8.92 -24.70 0.29
CA ARG A 85 -10.26 -25.29 0.42
C ARG A 85 -10.79 -25.22 1.86
N ALA A 86 -9.86 -25.12 2.81
CA ALA A 86 -10.08 -24.76 4.20
C ALA A 86 -8.95 -23.81 4.63
N PRO A 87 -9.18 -22.95 5.64
CA PRO A 87 -8.14 -22.07 6.16
C PRO A 87 -6.93 -22.86 6.64
N LEU A 88 -5.72 -22.34 6.36
CA LEU A 88 -4.46 -22.90 6.83
C LEU A 88 -4.05 -22.24 8.16
N ASP A 89 -3.52 -23.05 9.08
CA ASP A 89 -2.90 -22.55 10.30
C ASP A 89 -1.41 -22.26 10.06
N LEU A 90 -1.09 -20.96 9.92
CA LEU A 90 0.28 -20.49 9.74
C LEU A 90 0.89 -19.87 11.02
N ARG A 91 0.22 -19.97 12.18
CA ARG A 91 0.75 -19.50 13.47
C ARG A 91 2.14 -20.05 13.78
N PRO A 92 2.49 -21.33 13.45
CA PRO A 92 3.83 -21.86 13.71
C PRO A 92 4.96 -21.13 12.98
N TYR A 93 4.66 -20.33 11.96
CA TYR A 93 5.63 -19.61 11.13
C TYR A 93 5.72 -18.13 11.49
N VAL A 94 4.76 -17.54 12.21
CA VAL A 94 4.71 -16.08 12.49
C VAL A 94 5.93 -15.60 13.26
N ALA A 95 6.40 -16.37 14.24
CA ALA A 95 7.60 -16.06 15.00
C ALA A 95 8.82 -16.76 14.38
N GLY A 96 9.57 -16.05 13.54
CA GLY A 96 10.84 -16.52 12.97
C GLY A 96 10.72 -17.51 11.82
N GLY A 97 9.57 -17.61 11.16
CA GLY A 97 9.43 -18.35 9.90
C GLY A 97 9.54 -17.43 8.68
N THR A 98 9.64 -18.07 7.51
CA THR A 98 9.73 -17.41 6.22
C THR A 98 8.71 -17.95 5.22
N LEU A 99 8.28 -17.09 4.29
CA LEU A 99 7.69 -17.45 3.01
C LEU A 99 8.80 -17.49 1.98
N GLU A 100 9.03 -18.63 1.35
CA GLU A 100 10.11 -18.85 0.40
C GLU A 100 9.57 -19.31 -0.94
N PHE A 101 10.18 -18.83 -2.01
CA PHE A 101 9.88 -19.25 -3.38
C PHE A 101 10.97 -18.82 -4.35
N ASP A 102 11.02 -19.49 -5.49
CA ASP A 102 11.86 -19.05 -6.59
C ASP A 102 11.04 -18.25 -7.58
N ILE A 103 11.61 -17.14 -8.06
CA ILE A 103 11.01 -16.23 -9.04
C ILE A 103 11.94 -16.03 -10.23
N ASN A 104 11.35 -15.99 -11.44
CA ASN A 104 12.01 -15.54 -12.65
C ASN A 104 11.13 -14.46 -13.30
N VAL A 105 11.59 -13.21 -13.28
CA VAL A 105 10.91 -12.07 -13.91
C VAL A 105 11.30 -12.05 -15.39
N LEU A 106 10.44 -12.60 -16.24
CA LEU A 106 10.66 -12.73 -17.68
C LEU A 106 10.40 -11.40 -18.41
N GLY A 107 9.45 -10.61 -17.91
CA GLY A 107 9.16 -9.27 -18.38
C GLY A 107 8.32 -8.51 -17.37
N LEU A 108 8.59 -7.22 -17.20
CA LEU A 108 7.82 -6.33 -16.32
C LEU A 108 7.86 -4.92 -16.89
N ASP A 109 7.04 -4.69 -17.93
CA ASP A 109 6.90 -3.39 -18.54
C ASP A 109 5.81 -2.58 -17.85
N LYS A 110 5.87 -1.25 -17.87
CA LYS A 110 4.85 -0.29 -17.36
C LYS A 110 3.98 -0.79 -16.20
N GLY A 111 4.51 -1.61 -15.30
CA GLY A 111 3.73 -2.23 -14.26
C GLY A 111 4.54 -2.64 -13.04
N GLY A 112 3.92 -3.36 -12.14
CA GLY A 112 4.53 -3.85 -10.92
C GLY A 112 3.87 -5.11 -10.39
N ILE A 113 4.56 -5.73 -9.45
CA ILE A 113 4.10 -6.92 -8.75
C ILE A 113 4.11 -6.72 -7.25
N TYR A 114 3.24 -7.45 -6.57
CA TYR A 114 3.11 -7.49 -5.12
C TYR A 114 2.93 -8.93 -4.68
N PHE A 115 3.48 -9.27 -3.53
CA PHE A 115 3.15 -10.53 -2.85
C PHE A 115 2.14 -10.27 -1.75
N THR A 116 1.09 -11.08 -1.68
CA THR A 116 0.02 -10.85 -0.71
C THR A 116 -0.40 -12.12 0.02
N MET A 117 -0.98 -11.92 1.19
CA MET A 117 -1.55 -12.96 2.04
C MET A 117 -2.85 -12.48 2.66
N ARG A 118 -3.81 -13.40 2.91
CA ARG A 118 -5.09 -13.06 3.54
C ARG A 118 -5.44 -14.06 4.65
N CYS A 119 -5.85 -13.51 5.79
CA CYS A 119 -6.35 -14.26 6.93
C CYS A 119 -7.69 -13.66 7.40
N GLY A 120 -8.80 -14.12 6.82
CA GLY A 120 -10.12 -13.57 7.06
C GLY A 120 -10.37 -12.20 6.37
N ALA A 121 -11.46 -11.55 6.74
CA ALA A 121 -11.96 -10.35 6.07
C ALA A 121 -11.07 -9.11 6.30
N GLU A 122 -10.41 -9.00 7.45
CA GLU A 122 -9.64 -7.80 7.81
C GLU A 122 -8.12 -7.95 7.65
N CYS A 123 -7.65 -9.15 7.39
CA CYS A 123 -6.25 -9.45 7.21
C CYS A 123 -5.92 -9.60 5.72
N TYR A 124 -5.61 -8.51 5.10
CA TYR A 124 -5.02 -8.44 3.76
C TYR A 124 -3.67 -7.77 3.88
N ARG A 125 -2.58 -8.54 3.65
CA ARG A 125 -1.22 -8.08 3.80
C ARG A 125 -0.51 -8.12 2.48
N LYS A 126 0.18 -7.02 2.15
CA LYS A 126 0.72 -6.75 0.81
C LYS A 126 2.16 -6.27 0.93
N VAL A 127 3.07 -6.96 0.26
CA VAL A 127 4.48 -6.59 0.14
C VAL A 127 4.72 -6.09 -1.28
N PRO A 128 4.97 -4.78 -1.48
CA PRO A 128 5.34 -4.23 -2.78
C PRO A 128 6.67 -4.80 -3.25
N TYR A 129 6.73 -5.26 -4.50
CA TYR A 129 7.95 -5.78 -5.10
C TYR A 129 8.20 -5.19 -6.49
N VAL A 130 7.86 -3.91 -6.67
CA VAL A 130 7.87 -3.23 -7.97
C VAL A 130 9.30 -2.98 -8.44
N MET A 131 10.07 -2.20 -7.67
CA MET A 131 11.45 -1.86 -8.06
C MET A 131 12.40 -3.06 -7.99
N PRO A 132 12.38 -3.90 -6.92
CA PRO A 132 13.17 -5.13 -6.92
C PRO A 132 12.77 -6.06 -8.07
N GLY A 133 11.47 -6.22 -8.37
CA GLY A 133 10.99 -7.03 -9.49
C GLY A 133 11.54 -6.53 -10.83
N LYS A 134 11.55 -5.22 -11.10
CA LYS A 134 12.18 -4.64 -12.29
C LYS A 134 13.68 -4.90 -12.36
N ALA A 135 14.37 -4.80 -11.24
CA ALA A 135 15.82 -5.08 -11.17
C ALA A 135 16.14 -6.56 -11.45
N LEU A 136 15.20 -7.48 -11.24
CA LEU A 136 15.35 -8.90 -11.54
C LEU A 136 14.98 -9.27 -12.97
N GLN A 137 14.40 -8.38 -13.75
CA GLN A 137 13.99 -8.69 -15.13
C GLN A 137 15.16 -9.20 -15.97
N GLY A 138 14.98 -10.36 -16.59
CA GLY A 138 16.00 -11.01 -17.42
C GLY A 138 17.21 -11.59 -16.66
N LYS A 139 17.20 -11.57 -15.33
CA LYS A 139 18.32 -12.09 -14.50
C LYS A 139 18.21 -13.59 -14.19
N GLY A 140 17.21 -14.28 -14.75
CA GLY A 140 16.95 -15.69 -14.47
C GLY A 140 16.35 -15.92 -13.09
N TRP A 141 16.39 -17.18 -12.63
CA TRP A 141 15.83 -17.55 -11.34
C TRP A 141 16.55 -16.90 -10.16
N ARG A 142 15.77 -16.45 -9.20
CA ARG A 142 16.22 -15.94 -7.88
C ARG A 142 15.39 -16.59 -6.79
N HIS A 143 16.05 -17.02 -5.75
CA HIS A 143 15.40 -17.46 -4.51
C HIS A 143 15.05 -16.25 -3.66
N LEU A 144 13.79 -16.11 -3.28
CA LEU A 144 13.31 -15.08 -2.36
C LEU A 144 12.84 -15.73 -1.06
N SER A 145 13.19 -15.12 0.06
CA SER A 145 12.82 -15.52 1.40
C SER A 145 12.40 -14.28 2.18
N PHE A 146 11.12 -14.16 2.47
CA PHE A 146 10.53 -13.07 3.25
C PHE A 146 10.24 -13.53 4.66
N ALA A 147 10.61 -12.75 5.67
CA ALA A 147 10.16 -13.00 7.03
C ALA A 147 8.63 -12.96 7.10
N MET A 148 8.03 -13.85 7.90
CA MET A 148 6.57 -13.84 8.10
C MET A 148 6.06 -12.54 8.72
N SER A 149 6.91 -11.79 9.42
CA SER A 149 6.60 -10.44 9.92
C SER A 149 6.27 -9.44 8.81
N CYS A 150 6.68 -9.69 7.56
CA CYS A 150 6.26 -8.90 6.39
C CYS A 150 4.75 -8.99 6.13
N PHE A 151 4.12 -10.09 6.52
CA PHE A 151 2.71 -10.40 6.27
C PHE A 151 1.87 -10.47 7.56
N ALA A 152 2.49 -10.52 8.74
CA ALA A 152 1.81 -10.68 10.01
C ALA A 152 1.86 -9.38 10.81
N ARG A 153 0.71 -8.93 11.29
CA ARG A 153 0.56 -7.77 12.17
C ARG A 153 -0.18 -8.15 13.44
N ALA A 154 -0.04 -7.33 14.47
CA ALA A 154 -0.78 -7.55 15.71
C ALA A 154 -2.30 -7.52 15.45
N GLY A 155 -2.99 -8.57 15.91
CA GLY A 155 -4.43 -8.75 15.70
C GLY A 155 -4.82 -9.63 14.51
N ASP A 156 -3.87 -10.01 13.64
CA ASP A 156 -4.14 -10.93 12.53
C ASP A 156 -4.32 -12.37 13.02
N ASP A 157 -5.38 -13.04 12.56
CA ASP A 157 -5.63 -14.44 12.86
C ASP A 157 -4.94 -15.39 11.86
N PHE A 158 -3.65 -15.60 12.07
CA PHE A 158 -2.87 -16.56 11.26
C PHE A 158 -3.24 -18.04 11.48
N GLY A 159 -4.20 -18.34 12.35
CA GLY A 159 -4.84 -19.65 12.44
C GLY A 159 -5.88 -19.89 11.34
N LYS A 160 -6.24 -18.85 10.56
CA LYS A 160 -7.32 -18.91 9.57
C LYS A 160 -6.91 -18.27 8.23
N VAL A 161 -5.73 -18.59 7.72
CA VAL A 161 -5.25 -18.04 6.44
C VAL A 161 -5.98 -18.66 5.27
N THR A 162 -6.75 -17.87 4.53
CA THR A 162 -7.57 -18.31 3.39
C THR A 162 -6.81 -18.21 2.07
N VAL A 163 -5.92 -17.20 1.93
CA VAL A 163 -5.02 -17.07 0.77
C VAL A 163 -3.59 -16.99 1.30
N PRO A 164 -2.90 -18.14 1.40
CA PRO A 164 -1.53 -18.19 1.95
C PRO A 164 -0.48 -17.55 1.05
N PHE A 165 -0.74 -17.41 -0.25
CA PHE A 165 0.11 -16.73 -1.19
C PHE A 165 -0.69 -16.20 -2.38
N SER A 166 -0.37 -14.99 -2.79
CA SER A 166 -0.85 -14.42 -4.04
C SER A 166 0.25 -13.56 -4.68
N LEU A 167 0.37 -13.63 -6.00
CA LEU A 167 1.06 -12.68 -6.83
C LEU A 167 0.02 -11.74 -7.42
N GLU A 168 0.02 -10.48 -7.01
CA GLU A 168 -0.79 -9.43 -7.60
C GLU A 168 0.04 -8.60 -8.56
N ALA A 169 -0.57 -8.14 -9.66
CA ALA A 169 0.13 -7.42 -10.71
C ALA A 169 -0.76 -6.38 -11.40
N TYR A 170 -0.11 -5.36 -11.98
CA TYR A 170 -0.73 -4.37 -12.85
C TYR A 170 0.18 -4.03 -14.03
N GLY A 171 -0.35 -3.34 -15.06
CA GLY A 171 0.36 -3.03 -16.29
C GLY A 171 0.49 -4.24 -17.19
N SER A 172 1.70 -4.56 -17.65
CA SER A 172 1.99 -5.71 -18.50
C SER A 172 3.25 -6.43 -18.00
N GLY A 173 3.25 -7.75 -18.05
CA GLY A 173 4.40 -8.51 -17.59
C GLY A 173 4.26 -10.03 -17.71
N GLN A 174 5.34 -10.71 -17.38
CA GLN A 174 5.42 -12.15 -17.30
C GLN A 174 6.37 -12.57 -16.19
N VAL A 175 5.90 -13.41 -15.27
CA VAL A 175 6.66 -13.92 -14.13
C VAL A 175 6.46 -15.41 -14.02
N ALA A 176 7.52 -16.13 -13.75
CA ALA A 176 7.46 -17.54 -13.39
C ALA A 176 7.82 -17.73 -11.92
N LEU A 177 7.09 -18.62 -11.24
CA LEU A 177 7.24 -18.99 -9.84
C LEU A 177 7.48 -20.48 -9.70
N ALA A 178 8.28 -20.87 -8.71
CA ALA A 178 8.50 -22.27 -8.35
C ALA A 178 8.78 -22.42 -6.85
N ASP A 179 8.62 -23.64 -6.34
CA ASP A 179 9.04 -24.06 -5.00
C ASP A 179 8.52 -23.15 -3.87
N ILE A 180 7.21 -22.83 -3.90
CA ILE A 180 6.56 -21.94 -2.94
C ILE A 180 6.26 -22.69 -1.66
N LYS A 181 6.78 -22.20 -0.52
CA LYS A 181 6.64 -22.88 0.78
C LYS A 181 6.79 -21.91 1.96
N PHE A 182 6.30 -22.34 3.11
CA PHE A 182 6.66 -21.77 4.41
C PHE A 182 7.74 -22.61 5.06
N VAL A 183 8.72 -21.97 5.66
CA VAL A 183 9.83 -22.62 6.37
C VAL A 183 9.89 -22.12 7.80
N LYS A 184 9.85 -23.01 8.78
CA LYS A 184 10.02 -22.65 10.19
C LYS A 184 11.51 -22.43 10.49
N GLY A 185 11.84 -21.25 10.99
CA GLY A 185 13.26 -20.89 11.27
C GLY A 185 14.07 -20.64 10.00
N GLY A 186 13.43 -20.26 8.89
CA GLY A 186 14.10 -19.83 7.66
C GLY A 186 14.86 -18.52 7.85
N THR A 187 15.84 -18.29 6.97
CA THR A 187 16.63 -17.03 6.98
C THR A 187 16.13 -16.12 5.87
N PRO A 188 15.55 -14.94 6.21
CA PRO A 188 15.13 -13.96 5.22
C PRO A 188 16.30 -13.44 4.39
N ASN A 189 16.08 -13.24 3.08
CA ASN A 189 17.01 -12.59 2.17
C ASN A 189 16.36 -11.43 1.40
N SER A 190 15.13 -11.12 1.72
CA SER A 190 14.33 -10.09 1.08
C SER A 190 13.70 -9.21 2.14
N ASP A 191 13.90 -7.90 1.97
CA ASP A 191 13.33 -6.91 2.88
C ASP A 191 11.85 -6.67 2.58
N CYS A 192 11.12 -6.23 3.59
CA CYS A 192 9.79 -5.67 3.44
C CYS A 192 9.72 -4.28 4.09
N PRO A 193 8.79 -3.44 3.61
CA PRO A 193 8.60 -2.12 4.18
C PRO A 193 8.30 -2.16 5.68
N ASP A 194 8.83 -1.23 6.45
CA ASP A 194 8.38 -1.03 7.83
C ASP A 194 7.06 -0.25 7.86
N TYR A 195 5.97 -0.97 7.76
CA TYR A 195 4.61 -0.41 7.73
C TYR A 195 4.21 0.40 8.97
N ARG A 196 5.04 0.43 10.02
CA ARG A 196 4.78 1.20 11.24
C ARG A 196 5.29 2.62 11.13
N THR A 197 6.41 2.80 10.44
CA THR A 197 7.12 4.09 10.35
C THR A 197 6.99 4.75 9.00
N GLU A 198 6.80 4.00 7.90
CA GLU A 198 6.71 4.57 6.56
C GLU A 198 5.67 5.69 6.43
N PRO A 199 4.42 5.57 6.94
CA PRO A 199 3.43 6.63 6.77
C PRO A 199 3.81 7.96 7.41
N VAL A 200 4.77 7.99 8.33
CA VAL A 200 5.26 9.18 9.04
C VAL A 200 6.68 9.57 8.63
N ALA A 201 7.37 8.74 7.85
CA ALA A 201 8.72 8.99 7.36
C ALA A 201 8.66 9.67 5.98
N PRO A 202 9.02 10.96 5.85
CA PRO A 202 8.94 11.66 4.56
C PRO A 202 9.77 10.96 3.49
N ASP A 203 9.15 10.61 2.38
CA ASP A 203 9.83 9.99 1.24
C ASP A 203 9.16 10.37 -0.09
N THR A 204 9.92 10.30 -1.18
CA THR A 204 9.40 10.48 -2.54
C THR A 204 8.52 9.30 -2.95
N LEU A 205 7.65 9.53 -3.94
CA LEU A 205 6.85 8.42 -4.48
C LEU A 205 7.72 7.47 -5.29
N ASN A 206 8.25 6.46 -4.63
CA ASN A 206 9.09 5.44 -5.24
C ASN A 206 8.23 4.35 -5.89
N HIS A 207 7.60 4.70 -7.00
CA HIS A 207 6.78 3.80 -7.82
C HIS A 207 7.22 3.91 -9.28
N SER A 208 7.30 2.79 -9.98
CA SER A 208 7.84 2.77 -11.35
C SER A 208 7.09 3.67 -12.33
N SER A 209 5.78 3.84 -12.17
CA SER A 209 4.98 4.73 -13.00
C SER A 209 5.16 6.21 -12.64
N ALA A 210 5.70 6.52 -11.47
CA ALA A 210 5.86 7.88 -10.97
C ALA A 210 7.23 8.50 -11.26
N LEU A 211 8.26 7.68 -11.51
CA LEU A 211 9.65 8.12 -11.64
C LEU A 211 9.86 9.22 -12.69
N ALA A 212 9.07 9.22 -13.75
CA ALA A 212 9.22 10.17 -14.85
C ALA A 212 8.46 11.49 -14.65
N TRP A 213 7.50 11.57 -13.73
CA TRP A 213 6.61 12.73 -13.66
C TRP A 213 6.45 13.33 -12.26
N TRP A 214 6.64 12.56 -11.18
CA TRP A 214 6.30 13.01 -9.84
C TRP A 214 7.20 14.16 -9.35
N LEU A 215 8.53 14.01 -9.44
CA LEU A 215 9.46 15.11 -9.12
C LEU A 215 9.32 16.30 -10.07
N PRO A 216 9.24 16.14 -11.41
CA PRO A 216 8.95 17.24 -12.32
C PRO A 216 7.65 17.99 -12.00
N ARG A 217 6.59 17.27 -11.54
CA ARG A 217 5.36 17.94 -11.08
C ARG A 217 5.60 18.74 -9.82
N HIS A 218 6.36 18.22 -8.86
CA HIS A 218 6.71 18.96 -7.65
C HIS A 218 7.47 20.25 -7.99
N GLU A 219 8.51 20.15 -8.82
CA GLU A 219 9.28 21.32 -9.29
C GLU A 219 8.38 22.36 -10.00
N LYS A 220 7.46 21.89 -10.84
CA LYS A 220 6.48 22.76 -11.50
C LYS A 220 5.57 23.46 -10.50
N LYS A 221 5.09 22.78 -9.46
CA LYS A 221 4.26 23.38 -8.41
C LYS A 221 5.03 24.42 -7.59
N LEU A 222 6.30 24.17 -7.30
CA LEU A 222 7.18 25.19 -6.67
C LEU A 222 7.28 26.44 -7.55
N GLU A 223 7.52 26.27 -8.86
CA GLU A 223 7.61 27.38 -9.80
C GLU A 223 6.29 28.15 -9.91
N GLU A 224 5.14 27.47 -10.00
CA GLU A 224 3.80 28.08 -10.01
C GLU A 224 3.55 28.91 -8.76
N ASN A 225 3.88 28.39 -7.58
CA ASN A 225 3.75 29.11 -6.31
C ASN A 225 4.68 30.32 -6.23
N LEU A 226 5.91 30.22 -6.72
CA LEU A 226 6.82 31.37 -6.80
C LEU A 226 6.28 32.46 -7.72
N LYS A 227 5.74 32.12 -8.90
CA LYS A 227 5.12 33.07 -9.83
C LYS A 227 3.90 33.75 -9.21
N LEU A 228 3.04 32.99 -8.53
CA LEU A 228 1.86 33.51 -7.85
C LEU A 228 2.27 34.56 -6.80
N ARG A 229 3.24 34.26 -5.96
CA ARG A 229 3.77 35.18 -4.95
C ARG A 229 4.44 36.43 -5.56
N ALA A 230 5.22 36.25 -6.62
CA ALA A 230 5.87 37.36 -7.33
C ALA A 230 4.84 38.31 -7.95
N SER A 231 3.63 37.83 -8.27
CA SER A 231 2.52 38.70 -8.74
C SER A 231 1.82 39.49 -7.62
N GLY A 232 2.28 39.37 -6.37
CA GLY A 232 1.67 40.01 -5.20
C GLY A 232 0.39 39.27 -4.71
N LYS A 233 0.04 38.15 -5.30
CA LYS A 233 -1.12 37.33 -4.90
C LYS A 233 -0.75 36.30 -3.86
N ASN A 234 -1.68 36.03 -2.96
CA ASN A 234 -1.60 34.91 -2.03
C ASN A 234 -2.90 34.11 -2.11
N PRO A 235 -2.85 32.79 -2.39
CA PRO A 235 -4.05 32.01 -2.51
C PRO A 235 -4.83 32.03 -1.19
N GLN A 236 -6.16 32.14 -1.27
CA GLN A 236 -6.99 32.01 -0.09
C GLN A 236 -7.25 30.54 0.29
N LEU A 237 -7.08 29.64 -0.69
CA LEU A 237 -7.29 28.19 -0.53
C LEU A 237 -6.12 27.43 -1.13
N VAL A 238 -5.73 26.36 -0.46
CA VAL A 238 -4.90 25.29 -1.05
C VAL A 238 -5.58 23.94 -0.83
N PHE A 239 -5.51 23.07 -1.83
CA PHE A 239 -5.98 21.70 -1.75
C PHE A 239 -4.79 20.77 -1.78
N ILE A 240 -4.66 19.88 -0.82
CA ILE A 240 -3.51 18.99 -0.64
C ILE A 240 -4.02 17.55 -0.58
N GLY A 241 -3.45 16.67 -1.40
CA GLY A 241 -3.88 15.28 -1.44
C GLY A 241 -3.21 14.46 -2.53
N ASP A 242 -3.90 13.41 -2.93
CA ASP A 242 -3.48 12.44 -3.94
C ASP A 242 -4.14 12.69 -5.32
N SER A 243 -4.32 11.61 -6.12
CA SER A 243 -4.97 11.67 -7.45
C SER A 243 -6.39 12.23 -7.41
N ILE A 244 -7.12 12.01 -6.32
CA ILE A 244 -8.49 12.52 -6.18
C ILE A 244 -8.45 14.04 -6.06
N THR A 245 -7.45 14.60 -5.42
CA THR A 245 -7.21 16.05 -5.37
C THR A 245 -6.65 16.56 -6.69
N GLU A 246 -5.64 15.90 -7.28
CA GLU A 246 -5.11 16.27 -8.61
C GLU A 246 -6.19 16.35 -9.69
N GLY A 247 -7.22 15.53 -9.59
CA GLY A 247 -8.33 15.50 -10.53
C GLY A 247 -9.13 16.81 -10.64
N TRP A 248 -8.95 17.77 -9.72
CA TRP A 248 -9.45 19.13 -9.88
C TRP A 248 -8.85 19.86 -11.10
N GLU A 249 -7.68 19.44 -11.56
CA GLU A 249 -7.04 19.99 -12.78
C GLU A 249 -7.59 19.35 -14.08
N SER A 250 -8.34 18.24 -13.97
CA SER A 250 -8.89 17.47 -15.09
C SER A 250 -10.40 17.32 -15.01
N SER A 251 -10.91 16.21 -14.53
CA SER A 251 -12.36 15.91 -14.43
C SER A 251 -13.14 16.91 -13.56
N GLY A 252 -12.50 17.46 -12.54
CA GLY A 252 -13.10 18.48 -11.67
C GLY A 252 -12.94 19.91 -12.16
N LYS A 253 -12.20 20.16 -13.26
CA LYS A 253 -11.85 21.51 -13.70
C LYS A 253 -13.06 22.44 -13.93
N PRO A 254 -14.17 22.03 -14.55
CA PRO A 254 -15.33 22.89 -14.70
C PRO A 254 -15.95 23.30 -13.36
N VAL A 255 -15.95 22.40 -12.37
CA VAL A 255 -16.42 22.67 -11.02
C VAL A 255 -15.47 23.59 -10.27
N TRP A 256 -14.15 23.35 -10.39
CA TRP A 256 -13.12 24.23 -9.83
C TRP A 256 -13.29 25.69 -10.26
N GLN A 257 -13.52 25.93 -11.55
CA GLN A 257 -13.75 27.27 -12.06
C GLN A 257 -14.96 27.94 -11.44
N ARG A 258 -16.05 27.20 -11.21
CA ARG A 258 -17.28 27.75 -10.59
C ARG A 258 -17.11 28.05 -9.09
N TYR A 259 -16.40 27.19 -8.35
CA TYR A 259 -16.41 27.26 -6.90
C TYR A 259 -15.15 27.92 -6.33
N TYR A 260 -13.97 27.70 -6.91
CA TYR A 260 -12.68 27.98 -6.25
C TYR A 260 -11.80 29.00 -6.98
N ALA A 261 -11.98 29.22 -8.29
CA ALA A 261 -11.15 30.18 -9.05
C ALA A 261 -11.14 31.59 -8.44
N LYS A 262 -12.28 32.03 -7.91
CA LYS A 262 -12.43 33.34 -7.24
C LYS A 262 -11.59 33.52 -5.97
N TYR A 263 -11.02 32.45 -5.43
CA TYR A 263 -10.18 32.45 -4.22
C TYR A 263 -8.70 32.35 -4.55
N ASP A 264 -8.30 32.46 -5.82
CA ASP A 264 -6.94 32.15 -6.29
C ASP A 264 -6.46 30.78 -5.77
N ALA A 265 -7.36 29.78 -5.72
CA ALA A 265 -7.11 28.48 -5.12
C ALA A 265 -6.00 27.72 -5.86
N VAL A 266 -5.16 27.01 -5.10
CA VAL A 266 -4.06 26.20 -5.62
C VAL A 266 -4.33 24.72 -5.36
N ASP A 267 -4.14 23.90 -6.39
CA ASP A 267 -4.20 22.46 -6.30
C ASP A 267 -2.80 21.86 -6.15
N LEU A 268 -2.57 21.19 -5.03
CA LEU A 268 -1.37 20.44 -4.67
C LEU A 268 -1.68 18.94 -4.52
N GLY A 269 -2.54 18.41 -5.39
CA GLY A 269 -2.80 16.99 -5.53
C GLY A 269 -1.74 16.30 -6.39
N PHE A 270 -1.33 15.08 -6.00
CA PHE A 270 -0.38 14.26 -6.74
C PHE A 270 -0.84 12.81 -6.79
N ALA A 271 -1.03 12.29 -8.00
CA ALA A 271 -1.49 10.93 -8.20
C ALA A 271 -0.59 9.90 -7.51
N GLY A 272 -1.22 8.96 -6.82
CA GLY A 272 -0.50 7.88 -6.12
C GLY A 272 0.08 8.26 -4.76
N ASP A 273 0.04 9.53 -4.37
CA ASP A 273 0.60 9.96 -3.08
C ASP A 273 -0.04 9.23 -1.90
N ARG A 274 0.83 8.91 -0.97
CA ARG A 274 0.53 8.48 0.39
C ARG A 274 0.91 9.59 1.38
N THR A 275 0.66 9.37 2.65
CA THR A 275 0.94 10.37 3.69
C THR A 275 2.40 10.79 3.74
N GLU A 276 3.35 9.86 3.60
CA GLU A 276 4.79 10.13 3.56
C GLU A 276 5.20 11.00 2.37
N ASN A 277 4.54 10.84 1.22
CA ASN A 277 4.86 11.61 0.01
C ASN A 277 4.39 13.07 0.15
N VAL A 278 3.17 13.28 0.64
CA VAL A 278 2.67 14.62 0.98
C VAL A 278 3.59 15.30 2.01
N LEU A 279 4.00 14.56 3.05
CA LEU A 279 4.89 15.09 4.08
C LEU A 279 6.26 15.49 3.49
N TRP A 280 6.80 14.67 2.57
CA TRP A 280 8.02 15.00 1.86
C TRP A 280 7.89 16.30 1.04
N ARG A 281 6.83 16.43 0.23
CA ARG A 281 6.60 17.63 -0.60
C ARG A 281 6.50 18.90 0.22
N ILE A 282 5.75 18.87 1.32
CA ILE A 282 5.61 20.00 2.23
C ILE A 282 6.98 20.39 2.81
N ARG A 283 7.80 19.41 3.22
CA ARG A 283 9.15 19.66 3.75
C ARG A 283 10.13 20.16 2.70
N HIS A 284 9.87 19.90 1.43
CA HIS A 284 10.67 20.36 0.30
C HIS A 284 10.07 21.61 -0.39
N GLY A 285 9.39 22.44 0.37
CA GLY A 285 9.08 23.81 -0.05
C GLY A 285 7.71 24.00 -0.69
N GLU A 286 6.89 22.96 -0.86
CA GLU A 286 5.64 23.05 -1.61
C GLU A 286 4.67 24.12 -1.09
N VAL A 287 4.66 24.37 0.20
CA VAL A 287 3.81 25.40 0.84
C VAL A 287 4.58 26.61 1.34
N ASP A 288 5.89 26.69 1.08
CA ASP A 288 6.74 27.75 1.63
C ASP A 288 6.33 29.13 1.11
N GLY A 289 6.08 30.02 2.07
CA GLY A 289 5.65 31.39 1.80
C GLY A 289 4.21 31.55 1.32
N LEU A 290 3.42 30.46 1.29
CA LEU A 290 1.97 30.54 1.17
C LEU A 290 1.36 30.88 2.53
N ALA A 291 0.26 31.63 2.53
CA ALA A 291 -0.50 31.97 3.72
C ALA A 291 -2.01 31.93 3.42
N PRO A 292 -2.52 30.80 2.96
CA PRO A 292 -3.95 30.68 2.66
C PRO A 292 -4.79 30.81 3.94
N LYS A 293 -6.05 31.18 3.80
CA LYS A 293 -6.99 31.12 4.92
C LYS A 293 -7.29 29.68 5.29
N VAL A 294 -7.46 28.81 4.29
CA VAL A 294 -7.81 27.40 4.50
C VAL A 294 -6.95 26.50 3.62
N ALA A 295 -6.44 25.43 4.23
CA ALA A 295 -5.86 24.27 3.55
C ALA A 295 -6.86 23.11 3.65
N VAL A 296 -7.36 22.63 2.52
CA VAL A 296 -8.20 21.42 2.43
C VAL A 296 -7.27 20.23 2.27
N LEU A 297 -7.31 19.30 3.22
CA LEU A 297 -6.47 18.10 3.23
C LEU A 297 -7.32 16.84 3.09
N MET A 298 -7.04 16.02 2.08
CA MET A 298 -7.59 14.68 1.95
C MET A 298 -6.52 13.73 1.41
N ILE A 299 -6.11 12.74 2.22
CA ILE A 299 -5.05 11.79 1.88
C ILE A 299 -5.23 10.48 2.64
N GLY A 300 -4.76 9.36 2.09
CA GLY A 300 -4.68 8.08 2.79
C GLY A 300 -5.26 6.89 2.02
N THR A 301 -6.03 7.10 0.95
CA THR A 301 -6.59 5.99 0.17
C THR A 301 -5.51 5.11 -0.46
N ASN A 302 -4.35 5.67 -0.82
CA ASN A 302 -3.21 4.93 -1.37
C ASN A 302 -2.38 4.21 -0.31
N ASN A 303 -2.40 4.66 0.94
CA ASN A 303 -1.85 3.89 2.06
C ASN A 303 -2.60 2.56 2.20
N ALA A 304 -3.94 2.57 2.12
CA ALA A 304 -4.74 1.36 2.11
C ALA A 304 -4.56 0.55 0.81
N GLY A 305 -4.79 1.15 -0.36
CA GLY A 305 -4.80 0.46 -1.65
C GLY A 305 -3.44 0.00 -2.15
N GLY A 306 -2.42 0.85 -2.01
CA GLY A 306 -1.08 0.59 -2.53
C GLY A 306 -0.25 -0.36 -1.68
N ARG A 307 -0.37 -0.25 -0.35
CA ARG A 307 0.49 -0.97 0.60
C ARG A 307 -0.26 -1.71 1.71
N ASN A 308 -1.55 -1.41 1.87
CA ASN A 308 -2.40 -1.88 2.95
C ASN A 308 -1.83 -1.56 4.34
N ASP A 309 -1.52 -0.28 4.54
CA ASP A 309 -1.00 0.22 5.80
C ASP A 309 -2.03 0.03 6.93
N ASP A 310 -1.52 -0.12 8.13
CA ASP A 310 -2.35 -0.08 9.32
C ASP A 310 -3.08 1.26 9.44
N SER A 311 -4.36 1.23 9.83
CA SER A 311 -5.18 2.45 9.92
C SER A 311 -4.64 3.46 10.93
N LYS A 312 -4.03 3.01 12.04
CA LYS A 312 -3.40 3.89 13.02
C LYS A 312 -2.13 4.53 12.46
N ALA A 313 -1.33 3.77 11.68
CA ALA A 313 -0.13 4.30 11.04
C ALA A 313 -0.50 5.33 9.96
N THR A 314 -1.51 5.07 9.12
CA THR A 314 -2.02 6.05 8.16
C THR A 314 -2.53 7.30 8.86
N ALA A 315 -3.32 7.16 9.93
CA ALA A 315 -3.82 8.29 10.71
C ALA A 315 -2.66 9.09 11.34
N ALA A 316 -1.62 8.42 11.85
CA ALA A 316 -0.41 9.10 12.35
C ALA A 316 0.30 9.90 11.26
N GLY A 317 0.36 9.39 10.02
CA GLY A 317 0.87 10.13 8.86
C GLY A 317 0.05 11.39 8.57
N ILE A 318 -1.27 11.30 8.59
CA ILE A 318 -2.17 12.46 8.43
C ILE A 318 -1.93 13.49 9.56
N LYS A 319 -1.76 13.01 10.80
CA LYS A 319 -1.43 13.89 11.92
C LYS A 319 -0.11 14.63 11.71
N ALA A 320 0.93 13.93 11.26
CA ALA A 320 2.23 14.54 10.97
C ALA A 320 2.12 15.62 9.87
N ILE A 321 1.30 15.40 8.83
CA ILE A 321 1.02 16.40 7.80
C ILE A 321 0.34 17.63 8.42
N ILE A 322 -0.68 17.46 9.25
CA ILE A 322 -1.36 18.57 9.93
C ILE A 322 -0.38 19.36 10.79
N GLU A 323 0.49 18.71 11.55
CA GLU A 323 1.50 19.35 12.38
C GLU A 323 2.50 20.13 11.54
N GLU A 324 2.96 19.59 10.41
CA GLU A 324 3.86 20.26 9.49
C GLU A 324 3.20 21.49 8.83
N LEU A 325 1.93 21.38 8.39
CA LEU A 325 1.16 22.51 7.85
C LEU A 325 0.98 23.63 8.88
N ARG A 326 0.67 23.28 10.11
CA ARG A 326 0.51 24.25 11.20
C ARG A 326 1.82 24.94 11.56
N SER A 327 2.94 24.23 11.45
CA SER A 327 4.27 24.82 11.67
C SER A 327 4.63 25.84 10.59
N ARG A 328 4.37 25.51 9.31
CA ARG A 328 4.73 26.35 8.16
C ARG A 328 3.72 27.45 7.87
N MET A 329 2.46 27.18 8.12
CA MET A 329 1.33 28.10 7.87
C MET A 329 0.49 28.28 9.15
N PRO A 330 1.02 28.90 10.21
CA PRO A 330 0.41 28.92 11.55
C PRO A 330 -0.95 29.63 11.63
N LYS A 331 -1.27 30.49 10.67
CA LYS A 331 -2.56 31.20 10.58
C LYS A 331 -3.59 30.48 9.72
N THR A 332 -3.18 29.49 8.96
CA THR A 332 -4.04 28.72 8.06
C THR A 332 -4.88 27.70 8.85
N LYS A 333 -6.18 27.68 8.62
CA LYS A 333 -7.06 26.65 9.14
C LYS A 333 -6.95 25.41 8.27
N VAL A 334 -6.83 24.23 8.85
CA VAL A 334 -6.83 22.97 8.13
C VAL A 334 -8.24 22.40 8.12
N LEU A 335 -8.86 22.27 6.95
CA LEU A 335 -10.08 21.53 6.75
C LEU A 335 -9.71 20.10 6.32
N LEU A 336 -9.68 19.19 7.29
CA LEU A 336 -9.44 17.78 7.09
C LEU A 336 -10.72 17.10 6.61
N LEU A 337 -10.69 16.52 5.44
CA LEU A 337 -11.81 15.71 4.93
C LEU A 337 -11.63 14.25 5.31
N ALA A 338 -12.73 13.56 5.54
CA ALA A 338 -12.75 12.11 5.55
C ALA A 338 -12.24 11.59 4.20
N ILE A 339 -11.41 10.55 4.22
CA ILE A 339 -10.99 9.84 3.00
C ILE A 339 -12.26 9.33 2.33
N PHE A 340 -12.39 9.58 1.02
CA PHE A 340 -13.59 9.23 0.27
C PHE A 340 -13.81 7.72 0.21
N PRO A 341 -15.08 7.30 0.04
CA PRO A 341 -15.39 5.90 -0.19
C PRO A 341 -14.75 5.42 -1.49
N ARG A 342 -14.38 4.15 -1.50
CA ARG A 342 -13.88 3.44 -2.67
C ARG A 342 -14.53 2.07 -2.73
N ASP A 343 -14.41 1.41 -3.87
CA ASP A 343 -15.05 0.13 -4.16
C ASP A 343 -16.59 0.22 -4.07
N GLU A 344 -17.27 -0.66 -4.77
CA GLU A 344 -18.74 -0.60 -4.86
C GLU A 344 -19.42 -0.89 -3.52
N GLN A 345 -18.96 -1.99 -2.88
CA GLN A 345 -19.63 -2.50 -1.69
C GLN A 345 -19.09 -1.89 -0.38
N PRO A 346 -19.97 -1.57 0.58
CA PRO A 346 -19.56 -1.07 1.89
C PRO A 346 -18.70 -2.05 2.68
N THR A 347 -18.78 -3.36 2.37
CA THR A 347 -18.01 -4.42 3.00
C THR A 347 -16.64 -4.65 2.38
N SER A 348 -16.25 -3.88 1.34
CA SER A 348 -14.94 -3.98 0.74
C SER A 348 -13.84 -3.71 1.77
N LEU A 349 -12.75 -4.48 1.68
CA LEU A 349 -11.63 -4.40 2.61
C LEU A 349 -10.96 -3.03 2.59
N LEU A 350 -10.75 -2.46 1.40
CA LEU A 350 -10.08 -1.18 1.25
C LEU A 350 -10.97 -0.02 1.71
N ARG A 351 -12.29 -0.12 1.45
CA ARG A 351 -13.26 0.85 1.96
C ARG A 351 -13.31 0.83 3.48
N SER A 352 -13.45 -0.35 4.07
CA SER A 352 -13.42 -0.53 5.53
C SER A 352 -12.11 -0.02 6.15
N ALA A 353 -10.97 -0.16 5.44
CA ALA A 353 -9.70 0.41 5.89
C ALA A 353 -9.74 1.95 5.93
N ASN A 354 -10.25 2.60 4.87
CA ASN A 354 -10.44 4.06 4.86
C ASN A 354 -11.38 4.52 5.97
N GLU A 355 -12.47 3.80 6.20
CA GLU A 355 -13.44 4.14 7.25
C GLU A 355 -12.83 4.04 8.66
N ARG A 356 -11.98 3.05 8.91
CA ARG A 356 -11.21 2.96 10.18
C ARG A 356 -10.25 4.13 10.35
N VAL A 357 -9.59 4.59 9.28
CA VAL A 357 -8.76 5.82 9.33
C VAL A 357 -9.65 7.01 9.64
N ASN A 358 -10.79 7.17 8.95
CA ASN A 358 -11.74 8.27 9.14
C ASN A 358 -12.25 8.35 10.58
N ALA A 359 -12.52 7.21 11.21
CA ALA A 359 -12.92 7.16 12.62
C ALA A 359 -11.84 7.73 13.55
N ILE A 360 -10.55 7.49 13.25
CA ILE A 360 -9.43 8.02 14.05
C ILE A 360 -9.24 9.52 13.81
N ILE A 361 -9.15 9.92 12.52
CA ILE A 361 -8.81 11.31 12.15
C ILE A 361 -9.91 12.32 12.47
N SER A 362 -11.17 11.87 12.61
CA SER A 362 -12.26 12.73 13.09
C SER A 362 -11.94 13.34 14.45
N GLY A 363 -11.19 12.64 15.31
CA GLY A 363 -10.72 13.13 16.61
C GLY A 363 -9.57 14.14 16.55
N TYR A 364 -9.05 14.49 15.36
CA TYR A 364 -7.99 15.50 15.23
C TYR A 364 -8.51 16.94 15.16
N ALA A 365 -9.82 17.10 14.96
CA ALA A 365 -10.45 18.42 14.96
C ALA A 365 -10.37 19.06 16.37
N ASP A 366 -9.82 20.28 16.41
CA ASP A 366 -9.72 21.08 17.65
C ASP A 366 -10.74 22.26 17.67
N GLY A 367 -11.49 22.43 16.57
CA GLY A 367 -12.47 23.51 16.40
C GLY A 367 -11.86 24.91 16.30
N ARG A 368 -10.55 25.03 16.25
CA ARG A 368 -9.83 26.31 16.21
C ARG A 368 -8.87 26.40 15.00
N HIS A 369 -8.04 25.39 14.80
CA HIS A 369 -7.05 25.34 13.73
C HIS A 369 -7.31 24.15 12.79
N VAL A 370 -7.88 23.07 13.31
CA VAL A 370 -8.20 21.87 12.56
C VAL A 370 -9.71 21.62 12.65
N PHE A 371 -10.32 21.49 11.50
CA PHE A 371 -11.74 21.20 11.33
C PHE A 371 -11.88 19.91 10.55
N PHE A 372 -12.84 19.08 10.88
CA PHE A 372 -13.11 17.82 10.19
C PHE A 372 -14.46 17.86 9.50
N ALA A 373 -14.52 17.39 8.26
CA ALA A 373 -15.77 17.20 7.55
C ALA A 373 -15.83 15.81 6.90
N ASN A 374 -16.91 15.08 7.15
CA ASN A 374 -17.21 13.83 6.48
C ASN A 374 -18.38 14.05 5.52
N ILE A 375 -18.09 14.10 4.23
CA ILE A 375 -19.09 14.28 3.17
C ILE A 375 -19.43 12.97 2.45
N ASN A 376 -18.91 11.84 2.92
CA ASN A 376 -18.99 10.54 2.24
C ASN A 376 -20.42 10.10 1.95
N ALA A 377 -21.37 10.39 2.85
CA ALA A 377 -22.77 10.05 2.65
C ALA A 377 -23.36 10.68 1.38
N SER A 378 -22.88 11.86 0.97
CA SER A 378 -23.33 12.53 -0.26
C SER A 378 -22.83 11.86 -1.55
N LEU A 379 -21.78 11.03 -1.46
CA LEU A 379 -21.19 10.31 -2.57
C LEU A 379 -21.78 8.89 -2.74
N LEU A 380 -22.60 8.45 -1.82
CA LEU A 380 -23.12 7.09 -1.75
C LEU A 380 -24.61 7.02 -2.05
N ASN A 381 -25.04 5.89 -2.57
CA ASN A 381 -26.46 5.53 -2.67
C ASN A 381 -27.05 5.27 -1.28
N ALA A 382 -28.38 5.23 -1.19
CA ALA A 382 -29.09 5.01 0.08
C ALA A 382 -28.77 3.65 0.75
N ASP A 383 -28.38 2.65 -0.03
CA ASP A 383 -27.93 1.33 0.44
C ASP A 383 -26.43 1.28 0.83
N GLY A 384 -25.76 2.42 0.74
CA GLY A 384 -24.35 2.57 1.04
C GLY A 384 -23.40 2.14 -0.09
N THR A 385 -23.89 1.73 -1.25
CA THR A 385 -23.04 1.41 -2.40
C THR A 385 -22.50 2.67 -3.07
N LEU A 386 -21.32 2.54 -3.73
CA LEU A 386 -20.73 3.60 -4.55
C LEU A 386 -21.11 3.40 -6.03
N SER A 387 -21.66 4.44 -6.66
CA SER A 387 -22.07 4.39 -8.06
C SER A 387 -20.91 4.69 -9.01
N ARG A 388 -20.82 3.91 -10.11
CA ARG A 388 -19.92 4.19 -11.23
C ARG A 388 -20.26 5.47 -11.99
N GLU A 389 -21.47 6.00 -11.81
CA GLU A 389 -21.84 7.30 -12.35
C GLU A 389 -21.08 8.45 -11.66
N ILE A 390 -20.77 8.27 -10.38
CA ILE A 390 -20.01 9.25 -9.58
C ILE A 390 -18.49 8.99 -9.72
N MET A 391 -18.07 7.72 -9.60
CA MET A 391 -16.69 7.26 -9.72
C MET A 391 -16.63 6.02 -10.62
N PRO A 392 -16.36 6.16 -11.94
CA PRO A 392 -16.43 5.07 -12.91
C PRO A 392 -15.51 3.88 -12.59
N ASP A 393 -14.37 4.15 -12.00
CA ASP A 393 -13.40 3.15 -11.52
C ASP A 393 -13.57 2.84 -10.02
N LEU A 394 -14.65 3.34 -9.41
CA LEU A 394 -14.96 3.20 -7.98
C LEU A 394 -13.89 3.79 -7.04
N LEU A 395 -13.14 4.78 -7.53
CA LEU A 395 -12.09 5.47 -6.77
C LEU A 395 -12.00 6.96 -7.10
N HIS A 396 -12.01 7.32 -8.40
CA HIS A 396 -11.77 8.68 -8.86
C HIS A 396 -13.09 9.34 -9.30
N PRO A 397 -13.47 10.48 -8.67
CA PRO A 397 -14.66 11.23 -9.08
C PRO A 397 -14.56 11.71 -10.53
N GLN A 398 -15.69 11.75 -11.23
CA GLN A 398 -15.88 12.54 -12.43
C GLN A 398 -16.56 13.88 -12.09
N GLU A 399 -16.87 14.72 -13.07
CA GLU A 399 -17.43 16.07 -12.85
C GLU A 399 -18.61 16.05 -11.85
N LYS A 400 -19.53 15.08 -11.97
CA LYS A 400 -20.65 14.91 -11.04
C LYS A 400 -20.18 14.68 -9.59
N GLY A 401 -19.17 13.85 -9.39
CA GLY A 401 -18.58 13.58 -8.08
C GLY A 401 -17.90 14.82 -7.49
N TYR A 402 -17.18 15.58 -8.33
CA TYR A 402 -16.59 16.86 -7.92
C TYR A 402 -17.64 17.91 -7.58
N GLU A 403 -18.75 17.98 -8.30
CA GLU A 403 -19.86 18.86 -7.97
C GLU A 403 -20.46 18.52 -6.60
N ILE A 404 -20.64 17.23 -6.32
CA ILE A 404 -21.10 16.75 -4.99
C ILE A 404 -20.10 17.16 -3.91
N TRP A 405 -18.80 16.94 -4.15
CA TRP A 405 -17.74 17.35 -3.21
C TRP A 405 -17.82 18.84 -2.92
N ALA A 406 -17.81 19.68 -3.97
CA ALA A 406 -17.85 21.13 -3.81
C ALA A 406 -19.07 21.59 -3.00
N ARG A 407 -20.26 21.12 -3.35
CA ARG A 407 -21.52 21.49 -2.68
C ARG A 407 -21.54 21.04 -1.21
N SER A 408 -21.11 19.82 -0.94
CA SER A 408 -21.16 19.26 0.42
C SER A 408 -20.13 19.91 1.35
N MET A 409 -18.99 20.36 0.82
CA MET A 409 -17.96 21.04 1.59
C MET A 409 -18.24 22.53 1.75
N GLU A 410 -18.99 23.17 0.82
CA GLU A 410 -19.13 24.62 0.74
C GLU A 410 -19.61 25.30 2.03
N PRO A 411 -20.60 24.75 2.78
CA PRO A 411 -21.07 25.42 4.01
C PRO A 411 -19.96 25.60 5.05
N ILE A 412 -19.17 24.57 5.31
CA ILE A 412 -18.06 24.66 6.25
C ILE A 412 -16.92 25.51 5.69
N LEU A 413 -16.61 25.38 4.40
CA LEU A 413 -15.55 26.15 3.76
C LEU A 413 -15.83 27.65 3.79
N LYS A 414 -17.06 28.08 3.46
CA LYS A 414 -17.47 29.49 3.54
C LYS A 414 -17.32 30.03 4.95
N LYS A 415 -17.75 29.30 5.97
CA LYS A 415 -17.59 29.70 7.36
C LYS A 415 -16.11 29.93 7.69
N LEU A 416 -15.23 29.00 7.34
CA LEU A 416 -13.80 29.10 7.63
C LEU A 416 -13.08 30.23 6.88
N LEU A 417 -13.56 30.61 5.71
CA LEU A 417 -13.01 31.71 4.91
C LEU A 417 -13.43 33.09 5.45
N LEU A 418 -14.57 33.19 6.10
CA LEU A 418 -15.10 34.46 6.66
C LEU A 418 -14.50 34.79 8.04
N GLU A 419 -14.18 33.77 8.80
CA GLU A 419 -13.52 33.90 10.11
C GLU A 419 -12.00 34.11 9.97
#